data_11011bac01261e26c69afcba2123f568
#
_entry.id   11011bac01261e26c69afcba2123f568
#
_cell.length_a   1.000
_cell.length_b   1.000
_cell.length_c   1.000
_cell.angle_alpha   90.00
_cell.angle_beta   90.00
_cell.angle_gamma   90.00
#
_symmetry.space_group_name_H-M   'P 1'
#
loop_
_entity.id
_entity.type
_entity.pdbx_description
1 polymer ?
#
loop_
_entity_poly.entity_id
_entity_poly.type
_entity_poly.pdbx_seq_one_letter_code
_entity_poly.pdbx_strand_id
1 'polypeptide(L)'
;LSMSVKGQEFPAYDSRGIQGMGLAYATSNRGACHLRGYTVASEVLGIPVKTDPLVTDGKPELVKAFQDATGVFDSAGICIFTSFAWTLADVQPQIQAACEGDWSMDKLNEVGERIWNMERQFNLAAGLTAKDDDLPPRLKTEPAKTGPAKGLVNGLDKMKPEYYKVRGWTPEGVPEKSTLERLGL
;
A
#
# COMPACT_ATOMS: atom_id res chain seq x y z
N LEU A 1 -22.24 -7.71 -10.30
CA LEU A 1 -20.92 -8.34 -10.23
C LEU A 1 -19.82 -7.28 -10.17
N SER A 2 -19.93 -6.39 -9.18
CA SER A 2 -18.92 -5.34 -8.97
C SER A 2 -17.56 -5.95 -8.61
N MET A 3 -16.52 -5.45 -9.25
CA MET A 3 -15.12 -5.72 -8.87
C MET A 3 -14.71 -4.64 -7.88
N SER A 4 -14.80 -4.93 -6.59
CA SER A 4 -14.57 -3.94 -5.52
C SER A 4 -13.87 -4.54 -4.31
N VAL A 5 -13.23 -3.68 -3.51
CA VAL A 5 -12.72 -3.98 -2.16
C VAL A 5 -13.29 -2.94 -1.21
N LYS A 6 -13.81 -3.37 -0.08
CA LYS A 6 -14.41 -2.49 0.94
C LYS A 6 -15.43 -1.49 0.33
N GLY A 7 -16.22 -1.95 -0.67
CA GLY A 7 -17.24 -1.15 -1.33
C GLY A 7 -16.76 -0.18 -2.42
N GLN A 8 -15.45 -0.03 -2.62
CA GLN A 8 -14.88 0.79 -3.70
C GLN A 8 -14.53 -0.06 -4.92
N GLU A 9 -14.99 0.35 -6.09
CA GLU A 9 -14.65 -0.31 -7.36
C GLU A 9 -13.18 -0.09 -7.75
N PHE A 10 -12.64 -1.07 -8.50
CA PHE A 10 -11.26 -1.01 -8.98
C PHE A 10 -11.05 0.08 -10.02
N PRO A 11 -9.90 0.78 -9.99
CA PRO A 11 -9.36 1.43 -11.18
C PRO A 11 -8.97 0.38 -12.24
N ALA A 12 -8.59 0.83 -13.43
CA ALA A 12 -8.40 -0.02 -14.60
C ALA A 12 -7.17 -0.95 -14.58
N TYR A 13 -6.43 -1.04 -13.48
CA TYR A 13 -5.26 -1.92 -13.36
C TYR A 13 -5.66 -3.34 -12.98
N ASP A 14 -5.34 -4.32 -13.83
CA ASP A 14 -5.54 -5.73 -13.53
C ASP A 14 -4.42 -6.25 -12.61
N SER A 15 -4.77 -6.57 -11.38
CA SER A 15 -3.83 -7.01 -10.34
C SER A 15 -3.18 -8.38 -10.61
N ARG A 16 -3.66 -9.14 -11.60
CA ARG A 16 -2.99 -10.37 -12.03
C ARG A 16 -1.69 -10.09 -12.78
N GLY A 17 -1.61 -8.91 -13.41
CA GLY A 17 -0.42 -8.43 -14.12
C GLY A 17 0.46 -7.48 -13.31
N ILE A 18 0.03 -7.10 -12.11
CA ILE A 18 0.76 -6.18 -11.21
C ILE A 18 0.50 -6.67 -9.79
N GLN A 19 1.33 -7.61 -9.32
CA GLN A 19 1.09 -8.34 -8.07
C GLN A 19 1.02 -7.43 -6.84
N GLY A 20 1.93 -6.47 -6.73
CA GLY A 20 1.95 -5.52 -5.63
C GLY A 20 0.72 -4.62 -5.60
N MET A 21 0.19 -4.23 -6.78
CA MET A 21 -1.04 -3.45 -6.84
C MET A 21 -2.25 -4.21 -6.28
N GLY A 22 -2.29 -5.53 -6.47
CA GLY A 22 -3.33 -6.37 -5.86
C GLY A 22 -3.27 -6.35 -4.33
N LEU A 23 -2.08 -6.48 -3.76
CA LEU A 23 -1.88 -6.36 -2.32
C LEU A 23 -2.26 -4.95 -1.84
N ALA A 24 -1.87 -3.89 -2.57
CA ALA A 24 -2.23 -2.52 -2.23
C ALA A 24 -3.75 -2.30 -2.25
N TYR A 25 -4.49 -2.83 -3.22
CA TYR A 25 -5.95 -2.78 -3.25
C TYR A 25 -6.59 -3.47 -2.05
N ALA A 26 -6.15 -4.70 -1.75
CA ALA A 26 -6.73 -5.49 -0.66
C ALA A 26 -6.50 -4.83 0.71
N THR A 27 -5.31 -4.25 0.93
CA THR A 27 -4.90 -3.70 2.23
C THR A 27 -5.12 -2.20 2.37
N SER A 28 -5.54 -1.50 1.31
CA SER A 28 -5.85 -0.07 1.39
C SER A 28 -6.92 0.21 2.44
N ASN A 29 -6.69 1.22 3.26
CA ASN A 29 -7.60 1.61 4.33
C ASN A 29 -8.93 2.20 3.83
N ARG A 30 -9.03 2.59 2.55
CA ARG A 30 -10.26 3.13 1.95
C ARG A 30 -10.84 2.31 0.80
N GLY A 31 -10.37 1.07 0.60
CA GLY A 31 -10.87 0.19 -0.45
C GLY A 31 -9.97 0.13 -1.68
N ALA A 32 -10.48 -0.34 -2.83
CA ALA A 32 -9.71 -0.55 -4.05
C ALA A 32 -9.16 0.75 -4.66
N CYS A 33 -8.22 1.38 -3.97
CA CYS A 33 -7.62 2.65 -4.36
C CYS A 33 -6.17 2.47 -4.81
N HIS A 34 -5.84 2.87 -6.04
CA HIS A 34 -4.47 2.83 -6.53
C HIS A 34 -3.59 3.97 -6.00
N LEU A 35 -4.18 5.09 -5.62
CA LEU A 35 -3.42 6.28 -5.17
C LEU A 35 -2.81 6.12 -3.78
N ARG A 36 -3.37 5.29 -2.92
CA ARG A 36 -2.90 5.07 -1.55
C ARG A 36 -1.70 4.11 -1.44
N GLY A 37 -1.12 3.70 -2.57
CA GLY A 37 0.04 2.81 -2.64
C GLY A 37 0.28 2.45 -4.09
N TYR A 38 0.71 3.41 -4.90
CA TYR A 38 0.79 3.31 -6.36
C TYR A 38 2.01 2.51 -6.82
N THR A 39 2.02 1.20 -6.54
CA THR A 39 3.14 0.31 -6.91
C THR A 39 3.35 0.18 -8.42
N VAL A 40 2.37 0.59 -9.24
CA VAL A 40 2.50 0.69 -10.71
C VAL A 40 3.72 1.52 -11.10
N ALA A 41 4.06 2.55 -10.32
CA ALA A 41 5.26 3.34 -10.56
C ALA A 41 6.52 2.46 -10.58
N SER A 42 6.70 1.59 -9.59
CA SER A 42 7.83 0.66 -9.50
C SER A 42 7.71 -0.53 -10.46
N GLU A 43 6.52 -1.14 -10.52
CA GLU A 43 6.29 -2.40 -11.23
C GLU A 43 6.22 -2.22 -12.74
N VAL A 44 5.70 -1.09 -13.22
CA VAL A 44 5.53 -0.82 -14.67
C VAL A 44 6.50 0.25 -15.15
N LEU A 45 6.55 1.40 -14.47
CA LEU A 45 7.33 2.55 -14.91
C LEU A 45 8.80 2.49 -14.46
N GLY A 46 9.12 1.70 -13.42
CA GLY A 46 10.48 1.57 -12.88
C GLY A 46 10.91 2.75 -11.98
N ILE A 47 9.97 3.43 -11.34
CA ILE A 47 10.19 4.62 -10.52
C ILE A 47 9.81 4.31 -9.05
N PRO A 48 10.63 4.63 -8.08
CA PRO A 48 12.06 5.02 -8.18
C PRO A 48 12.97 3.85 -8.57
N VAL A 49 12.53 2.61 -8.41
CA VAL A 49 13.28 1.38 -8.70
C VAL A 49 12.37 0.39 -9.43
N LYS A 50 12.89 -0.22 -10.47
CA LYS A 50 12.16 -1.25 -11.22
C LYS A 50 12.02 -2.53 -10.41
N THR A 51 10.79 -3.04 -10.28
CA THR A 51 10.50 -4.36 -9.74
C THR A 51 9.71 -5.19 -10.75
N ASP A 52 9.83 -6.52 -10.69
CA ASP A 52 9.07 -7.40 -11.59
C ASP A 52 7.59 -7.40 -11.18
N PRO A 53 6.65 -7.02 -12.06
CA PRO A 53 5.22 -6.96 -11.75
C PRO A 53 4.57 -8.35 -11.55
N LEU A 54 5.21 -9.42 -12.00
CA LEU A 54 4.61 -10.76 -12.03
C LEU A 54 4.98 -11.64 -10.84
N VAL A 55 5.96 -11.21 -10.02
CA VAL A 55 6.38 -11.94 -8.82
C VAL A 55 5.76 -11.38 -7.56
N THR A 56 5.60 -12.23 -6.55
CA THR A 56 5.05 -11.86 -5.24
C THR A 56 6.10 -11.46 -4.23
N ASP A 57 7.34 -11.92 -4.40
CA ASP A 57 8.43 -11.72 -3.46
C ASP A 57 8.85 -10.22 -3.42
N GLY A 58 9.05 -9.70 -2.21
CA GLY A 58 9.37 -8.29 -1.96
C GLY A 58 8.18 -7.32 -2.12
N LYS A 59 6.99 -7.80 -2.47
CA LYS A 59 5.80 -6.93 -2.61
C LYS A 59 5.26 -6.41 -1.27
N PRO A 60 5.28 -7.18 -0.17
CA PRO A 60 4.87 -6.67 1.12
C PRO A 60 5.62 -5.40 1.54
N GLU A 61 6.94 -5.40 1.45
CA GLU A 61 7.80 -4.27 1.78
C GLU A 61 7.59 -3.10 0.80
N LEU A 62 7.49 -3.41 -0.49
CA LEU A 62 7.22 -2.41 -1.53
C LEU A 62 5.90 -1.68 -1.26
N VAL A 63 4.82 -2.42 -1.03
CA VAL A 63 3.50 -1.85 -0.77
C VAL A 63 3.52 -1.01 0.50
N LYS A 64 4.14 -1.51 1.60
CA LYS A 64 4.29 -0.73 2.84
C LYS A 64 4.99 0.60 2.56
N ALA A 65 6.13 0.58 1.87
CA ALA A 65 6.91 1.78 1.59
C ALA A 65 6.11 2.81 0.76
N PHE A 66 5.39 2.36 -0.27
CA PHE A 66 4.54 3.25 -1.07
C PHE A 66 3.38 3.83 -0.27
N GLN A 67 2.76 3.04 0.59
CA GLN A 67 1.66 3.49 1.43
C GLN A 67 2.12 4.53 2.46
N ASP A 68 3.26 4.31 3.11
CA ASP A 68 3.81 5.24 4.09
C ASP A 68 4.25 6.55 3.43
N ALA A 69 4.95 6.48 2.29
CA ALA A 69 5.33 7.66 1.52
C ALA A 69 4.10 8.46 1.06
N THR A 70 3.06 7.78 0.57
CA THR A 70 1.81 8.43 0.15
C THR A 70 1.14 9.16 1.32
N GLY A 71 1.11 8.55 2.51
CA GLY A 71 0.59 9.20 3.71
C GLY A 71 1.29 10.54 4.01
N VAL A 72 2.60 10.60 3.81
CA VAL A 72 3.38 11.84 3.97
C VAL A 72 3.04 12.85 2.85
N PHE A 73 3.02 12.43 1.58
CA PHE A 73 2.66 13.30 0.46
C PHE A 73 1.28 13.94 0.64
N ASP A 74 0.28 13.12 0.99
CA ASP A 74 -1.09 13.58 1.20
C ASP A 74 -1.16 14.58 2.37
N SER A 75 -0.44 14.32 3.47
CA SER A 75 -0.41 15.20 4.65
C SER A 75 0.33 16.51 4.39
N ALA A 76 1.34 16.49 3.53
CA ALA A 76 2.06 17.69 3.10
C ALA A 76 1.29 18.50 2.03
N GLY A 77 0.11 18.03 1.58
CA GLY A 77 -0.69 18.68 0.54
C GLY A 77 -0.06 18.60 -0.85
N ILE A 78 0.84 17.64 -1.08
CA ILE A 78 1.54 17.45 -2.35
C ILE A 78 0.74 16.51 -3.24
N CYS A 79 0.52 16.91 -4.48
CA CYS A 79 -0.16 16.06 -5.46
C CYS A 79 0.61 14.76 -5.70
N ILE A 80 -0.05 13.61 -5.58
CA ILE A 80 0.60 12.30 -5.77
C ILE A 80 1.24 12.13 -7.15
N PHE A 81 0.77 12.82 -8.19
CA PHE A 81 1.39 12.77 -9.51
C PHE A 81 2.82 13.35 -9.55
N THR A 82 3.22 14.15 -8.56
CA THR A 82 4.62 14.56 -8.45
C THR A 82 5.55 13.40 -8.16
N SER A 83 5.04 12.30 -7.59
CA SER A 83 5.82 11.08 -7.30
C SER A 83 6.34 10.35 -8.56
N PHE A 84 5.92 10.75 -9.75
CA PHE A 84 6.55 10.30 -11.00
C PHE A 84 7.92 10.94 -11.26
N ALA A 85 8.24 12.03 -10.56
CA ALA A 85 9.52 12.73 -10.67
C ALA A 85 10.22 12.93 -9.32
N TRP A 86 9.45 12.99 -8.23
CA TRP A 86 9.93 13.23 -6.87
C TRP A 86 9.74 12.01 -6.00
N THR A 87 10.74 11.74 -5.20
CA THR A 87 10.68 10.77 -4.10
C THR A 87 10.46 11.49 -2.77
N LEU A 88 10.29 10.75 -1.69
CA LEU A 88 10.21 11.34 -0.36
C LEU A 88 11.50 12.14 0.00
N ALA A 89 12.65 11.73 -0.56
CA ALA A 89 13.93 12.42 -0.36
C ALA A 89 13.95 13.83 -1.01
N ASP A 90 13.19 14.04 -2.09
CA ASP A 90 13.06 15.34 -2.74
C ASP A 90 12.09 16.28 -1.98
N VAL A 91 11.13 15.69 -1.27
CA VAL A 91 10.12 16.41 -0.48
C VAL A 91 10.64 16.76 0.91
N GLN A 92 11.47 15.92 1.50
CA GLN A 92 11.99 16.09 2.86
C GLN A 92 12.64 17.47 3.11
N PRO A 93 13.54 18.00 2.26
CA PRO A 93 14.12 19.31 2.49
C PRO A 93 13.10 20.46 2.47
N GLN A 94 12.03 20.30 1.70
CA GLN A 94 10.96 21.28 1.61
C GLN A 94 10.14 21.31 2.91
N ILE A 95 9.78 20.13 3.45
CA ILE A 95 9.08 20.02 4.74
C ILE A 95 9.97 20.57 5.86
N GLN A 96 11.27 20.19 5.87
CA GLN A 96 12.25 20.69 6.86
C GLN A 96 12.38 22.20 6.85
N ALA A 97 12.31 22.81 5.67
CA ALA A 97 12.41 24.28 5.54
C ALA A 97 11.10 25.02 5.91
N ALA A 98 9.95 24.37 5.72
CA ALA A 98 8.64 25.00 5.91
C ALA A 98 8.05 24.78 7.30
N CYS A 99 8.46 23.73 8.01
CA CYS A 99 7.88 23.31 9.29
C CYS A 99 8.92 23.35 10.40
N GLU A 100 8.49 23.76 11.60
CA GLU A 100 9.34 23.68 12.79
C GLU A 100 9.55 22.21 13.22
N GLY A 101 10.72 21.92 13.78
CA GLY A 101 11.07 20.59 14.30
C GLY A 101 12.06 19.83 13.42
N ASP A 102 12.30 18.58 13.77
CA ASP A 102 13.15 17.66 13.01
C ASP A 102 12.30 16.81 12.07
N TRP A 103 12.52 16.97 10.78
CA TRP A 103 11.85 16.26 9.70
C TRP A 103 12.84 15.41 8.90
N SER A 104 13.67 14.65 9.60
CA SER A 104 14.54 13.65 8.98
C SER A 104 13.75 12.62 8.17
N MET A 105 14.43 11.89 7.28
CA MET A 105 13.80 10.80 6.51
C MET A 105 13.17 9.73 7.41
N ASP A 106 13.85 9.40 8.53
CA ASP A 106 13.32 8.43 9.50
C ASP A 106 12.04 8.97 10.15
N LYS A 107 11.99 10.27 10.46
CA LYS A 107 10.79 10.90 11.01
C LYS A 107 9.64 10.91 10.01
N LEU A 108 9.89 11.18 8.74
CA LEU A 108 8.87 11.13 7.70
C LEU A 108 8.33 9.71 7.50
N ASN A 109 9.20 8.71 7.49
CA ASN A 109 8.78 7.30 7.41
C ASN A 109 7.94 6.90 8.62
N GLU A 110 8.33 7.32 9.84
CA GLU A 110 7.54 7.11 11.06
C GLU A 110 6.15 7.75 10.96
N VAL A 111 6.08 8.99 10.45
CA VAL A 111 4.80 9.70 10.26
C VAL A 111 3.90 8.95 9.28
N GLY A 112 4.42 8.50 8.14
CA GLY A 112 3.65 7.71 7.18
C GLY A 112 3.13 6.40 7.79
N GLU A 113 3.99 5.68 8.51
CA GLU A 113 3.60 4.46 9.20
C GLU A 113 2.56 4.73 10.29
N ARG A 114 2.70 5.82 11.03
CA ARG A 114 1.74 6.25 12.06
C ARG A 114 0.37 6.55 11.48
N ILE A 115 0.31 7.30 10.36
CA ILE A 115 -0.94 7.61 9.65
C ILE A 115 -1.63 6.31 9.25
N TRP A 116 -0.89 5.37 8.66
CA TRP A 116 -1.45 4.11 8.18
C TRP A 116 -2.02 3.25 9.31
N ASN A 117 -1.33 3.20 10.44
CA ASN A 117 -1.80 2.48 11.62
C ASN A 117 -3.01 3.15 12.29
N MET A 118 -3.05 4.48 12.33
CA MET A 118 -4.20 5.24 12.86
C MET A 118 -5.45 4.98 12.01
N GLU A 119 -5.35 5.06 10.68
CA GLU A 119 -6.44 4.72 9.76
C GLU A 119 -6.88 3.25 9.93
N ARG A 120 -5.92 2.33 10.16
CA ARG A 120 -6.23 0.92 10.43
C ARG A 120 -7.04 0.75 11.71
N GLN A 121 -6.64 1.42 12.79
CA GLN A 121 -7.40 1.39 14.05
C GLN A 121 -8.81 1.93 13.88
N PHE A 122 -8.97 3.04 13.15
CA PHE A 122 -10.28 3.59 12.82
C PHE A 122 -11.16 2.56 12.09
N ASN A 123 -10.62 1.89 11.09
CA ASN A 123 -11.35 0.88 10.33
C ASN A 123 -11.75 -0.33 11.19
N LEU A 124 -10.86 -0.80 12.07
CA LEU A 124 -11.17 -1.88 13.02
C LEU A 124 -12.30 -1.46 13.97
N ALA A 125 -12.26 -0.24 14.49
CA ALA A 125 -13.32 0.30 15.33
C ALA A 125 -14.65 0.46 14.57
N ALA A 126 -14.61 0.72 13.27
CA ALA A 126 -15.77 0.75 12.39
C ALA A 126 -16.30 -0.65 11.99
N GLY A 127 -15.63 -1.73 12.44
CA GLY A 127 -16.06 -3.11 12.20
C GLY A 127 -15.43 -3.80 11.00
N LEU A 128 -14.49 -3.17 10.29
CA LEU A 128 -13.69 -3.84 9.26
C LEU A 128 -12.69 -4.81 9.90
N THR A 129 -12.39 -5.89 9.20
CA THR A 129 -11.54 -6.98 9.70
C THR A 129 -10.55 -7.42 8.62
N ALA A 130 -9.66 -8.37 8.93
CA ALA A 130 -8.79 -9.01 7.95
C ALA A 130 -9.54 -9.70 6.78
N LYS A 131 -10.85 -9.99 6.96
CA LYS A 131 -11.68 -10.58 5.89
C LYS A 131 -11.99 -9.57 4.80
N ASP A 132 -12.01 -8.28 5.16
CA ASP A 132 -12.25 -7.18 4.22
C ASP A 132 -10.98 -6.82 3.42
N ASP A 133 -9.81 -7.29 3.88
CA ASP A 133 -8.54 -7.18 3.15
C ASP A 133 -8.43 -8.34 2.15
N ASP A 134 -9.31 -8.34 1.17
CA ASP A 134 -9.35 -9.39 0.15
C ASP A 134 -9.64 -8.82 -1.25
N LEU A 135 -9.31 -9.61 -2.25
CA LEU A 135 -9.63 -9.33 -3.65
C LEU A 135 -10.86 -10.12 -4.09
N PRO A 136 -11.64 -9.61 -5.07
CA PRO A 136 -12.67 -10.40 -5.69
C PRO A 136 -12.14 -11.77 -6.14
N PRO A 137 -12.90 -12.86 -5.93
CA PRO A 137 -12.45 -14.24 -6.24
C PRO A 137 -11.87 -14.39 -7.64
N ARG A 138 -12.43 -13.70 -8.63
CA ARG A 138 -11.94 -13.74 -10.01
C ARG A 138 -10.44 -13.45 -10.13
N LEU A 139 -9.92 -12.48 -9.39
CA LEU A 139 -8.51 -12.09 -9.49
C LEU A 139 -7.56 -13.11 -8.86
N LYS A 140 -8.08 -13.95 -7.96
CA LYS A 140 -7.33 -15.00 -7.26
C LYS A 140 -7.50 -16.40 -7.89
N THR A 141 -8.57 -16.63 -8.66
CA THR A 141 -8.91 -17.97 -9.15
C THR A 141 -9.02 -18.09 -10.68
N GLU A 142 -9.29 -16.97 -11.39
CA GLU A 142 -9.38 -16.99 -12.86
C GLU A 142 -8.07 -16.46 -13.48
N PRO A 143 -7.26 -17.32 -14.11
CA PRO A 143 -6.02 -16.85 -14.73
C PRO A 143 -6.26 -15.81 -15.83
N ALA A 144 -5.35 -14.86 -15.95
CA ALA A 144 -5.34 -13.90 -17.04
C ALA A 144 -5.28 -14.63 -18.39
N LYS A 145 -6.10 -14.21 -19.35
CA LYS A 145 -6.24 -14.91 -20.64
C LYS A 145 -5.20 -14.46 -21.66
N THR A 146 -4.69 -13.25 -21.54
CA THR A 146 -3.82 -12.59 -22.51
C THR A 146 -2.73 -11.76 -21.84
N GLY A 147 -1.80 -11.24 -22.62
CA GLY A 147 -0.72 -10.37 -22.17
C GLY A 147 0.39 -11.08 -21.40
N PRO A 148 1.32 -10.32 -20.80
CA PRO A 148 2.45 -10.88 -20.06
C PRO A 148 2.05 -11.73 -18.84
N ALA A 149 0.89 -11.45 -18.25
CA ALA A 149 0.35 -12.18 -17.11
C ALA A 149 -0.46 -13.43 -17.48
N LYS A 150 -0.49 -13.83 -18.77
CA LYS A 150 -1.27 -14.99 -19.21
C LYS A 150 -0.97 -16.22 -18.35
N GLY A 151 -2.02 -16.83 -17.82
CA GLY A 151 -1.94 -18.01 -16.94
C GLY A 151 -1.72 -17.68 -15.46
N LEU A 152 -1.51 -16.42 -15.09
CA LEU A 152 -1.30 -16.01 -13.71
C LEU A 152 -2.60 -15.52 -13.06
N VAL A 153 -2.66 -15.68 -11.75
CA VAL A 153 -3.63 -15.07 -10.83
C VAL A 153 -2.87 -14.15 -9.86
N ASN A 154 -3.59 -13.34 -9.10
CA ASN A 154 -2.95 -12.57 -8.03
C ASN A 154 -2.63 -13.47 -6.83
N GLY A 155 -1.40 -13.40 -6.35
CA GLY A 155 -0.88 -14.19 -5.22
C GLY A 155 -1.15 -13.55 -3.85
N LEU A 156 -2.28 -12.88 -3.65
CA LEU A 156 -2.63 -12.18 -2.40
C LEU A 156 -2.48 -13.08 -1.17
N ASP A 157 -2.94 -14.32 -1.26
CA ASP A 157 -2.94 -15.22 -0.11
C ASP A 157 -1.52 -15.57 0.39
N LYS A 158 -0.50 -15.43 -0.48
CA LYS A 158 0.92 -15.52 -0.11
C LYS A 158 1.43 -14.19 0.45
N MET A 159 1.07 -13.07 -0.16
CA MET A 159 1.61 -11.75 0.18
C MET A 159 1.00 -11.14 1.45
N LYS A 160 -0.30 -11.34 1.70
CA LYS A 160 -1.02 -10.69 2.81
C LYS A 160 -0.46 -11.05 4.20
N PRO A 161 -0.17 -12.32 4.53
CA PRO A 161 0.43 -12.63 5.84
C PRO A 161 1.79 -11.97 6.05
N GLU A 162 2.64 -11.93 5.02
CA GLU A 162 3.94 -11.26 5.10
C GLU A 162 3.78 -9.74 5.22
N TYR A 163 2.81 -9.15 4.53
CA TYR A 163 2.50 -7.72 4.67
C TYR A 163 2.08 -7.38 6.11
N TYR A 164 1.22 -8.19 6.75
CA TYR A 164 0.84 -7.96 8.13
C TYR A 164 2.06 -8.02 9.06
N LYS A 165 2.93 -8.99 8.84
CA LYS A 165 4.18 -9.10 9.59
C LYS A 165 5.09 -7.88 9.41
N VAL A 166 5.27 -7.41 8.16
CA VAL A 166 6.08 -6.22 7.85
C VAL A 166 5.47 -4.95 8.47
N ARG A 167 4.14 -4.91 8.61
CA ARG A 167 3.42 -3.82 9.30
C ARG A 167 3.50 -3.88 10.82
N GLY A 168 3.95 -5.00 11.40
CA GLY A 168 3.84 -5.25 12.85
C GLY A 168 2.39 -5.43 13.28
N TRP A 169 1.63 -6.18 12.47
CA TRP A 169 0.24 -6.55 12.73
C TRP A 169 0.11 -8.04 13.02
N THR A 170 -0.88 -8.39 13.81
CA THR A 170 -1.23 -9.81 14.06
C THR A 170 -1.76 -10.48 12.78
N PRO A 171 -1.87 -11.83 12.74
CA PRO A 171 -2.49 -12.53 11.61
C PRO A 171 -3.93 -12.10 11.32
N GLU A 172 -4.64 -11.54 12.32
CA GLU A 172 -5.97 -10.98 12.20
C GLU A 172 -5.97 -9.54 11.67
N GLY A 173 -4.79 -9.02 11.32
CA GLY A 173 -4.63 -7.67 10.76
C GLY A 173 -4.81 -6.55 11.79
N VAL A 174 -4.60 -6.84 13.07
CA VAL A 174 -4.64 -5.85 14.16
C VAL A 174 -3.23 -5.37 14.44
N PRO A 175 -2.96 -4.06 14.50
CA PRO A 175 -1.65 -3.55 14.90
C PRO A 175 -1.25 -4.09 16.27
N GLU A 176 -0.03 -4.61 16.40
CA GLU A 176 0.50 -5.08 17.66
C GLU A 176 0.71 -3.92 18.65
N LYS A 177 0.53 -4.20 19.95
CA LYS A 177 0.71 -3.20 21.00
C LYS A 177 2.09 -2.54 20.94
N SER A 178 3.14 -3.30 20.71
CA SER A 178 4.50 -2.82 20.54
C SER A 178 4.65 -1.83 19.37
N THR A 179 3.95 -2.09 18.26
CA THR A 179 3.92 -1.19 17.11
C THR A 179 3.23 0.12 17.46
N LEU A 180 2.07 0.07 18.13
CA LEU A 180 1.33 1.26 18.54
C LEU A 180 2.13 2.10 19.54
N GLU A 181 2.71 1.48 20.57
CA GLU A 181 3.54 2.15 21.58
C GLU A 181 4.74 2.86 20.93
N ARG A 182 5.43 2.19 19.99
CA ARG A 182 6.56 2.79 19.24
C ARG A 182 6.12 4.02 18.44
N LEU A 183 4.92 3.98 17.87
CA LEU A 183 4.36 5.07 17.05
C LEU A 183 3.64 6.16 17.86
N GLY A 184 3.51 5.98 19.19
CA GLY A 184 2.78 6.91 20.05
C GLY A 184 1.26 6.95 19.79
N LEU A 185 0.66 5.78 19.52
CA LEU A 185 -0.77 5.55 19.26
C LEU A 185 -1.44 4.75 20.35
#